data_f80235349773300bc23bf60bc5a7f96e
#
_entry.id   f80235349773300bc23bf60bc5a7f96e
#
_cell.length_a   1.000
_cell.length_b   1.000
_cell.length_c   1.000
_cell.angle_alpha   90.00
_cell.angle_beta   90.00
_cell.angle_gamma   90.00
#
_symmetry.space_group_name_H-M   'P 1'
#
loop_
_entity.id
_entity.type
_entity.pdbx_description
1 polymer ?
#
loop_
_entity_poly.entity_id
_entity_poly.type
_entity_poly.pdbx_seq_one_letter_code
_entity_poly.pdbx_strand_id
1 'polypeptide(L)'
;MLHAPVFDMYVNAGSHAVKVLQRTLILFDMDITVDGVIGPLTIAATQTAARRAPDHLVDAYGVERVNYYLSLADARPNLRKFARTRRGNKGGWIKRAEKYMRPRFHLSPSVFQQRTAALG
;
A
#
# COMPACT_ATOMS: atom_id res chain seq x y z
N MET A 1 -12.18 5.12 -8.08
CA MET A 1 -11.85 4.81 -6.68
C MET A 1 -10.48 4.18 -6.53
N LEU A 2 -10.30 2.94 -6.98
CA LEU A 2 -8.98 2.29 -6.84
C LEU A 2 -7.89 2.96 -7.68
N HIS A 3 -8.22 3.48 -8.84
CA HIS A 3 -7.19 4.11 -9.70
C HIS A 3 -6.51 5.30 -9.05
N ALA A 4 -7.21 6.06 -8.18
CA ALA A 4 -6.62 7.22 -7.52
C ALA A 4 -5.46 6.84 -6.58
N PRO A 5 -5.61 5.88 -5.65
CA PRO A 5 -4.47 5.49 -4.81
C PRO A 5 -3.36 4.77 -5.59
N VAL A 6 -3.71 3.98 -6.60
CA VAL A 6 -2.70 3.31 -7.44
C VAL A 6 -1.90 4.35 -8.22
N PHE A 7 -2.57 5.33 -8.81
CA PHE A 7 -1.89 6.40 -9.54
C PHE A 7 -1.01 7.24 -8.63
N ASP A 8 -1.52 7.58 -7.45
CA ASP A 8 -0.75 8.36 -6.46
C ASP A 8 0.55 7.63 -6.10
N MET A 9 0.48 6.33 -5.87
CA MET A 9 1.67 5.54 -5.57
C MET A 9 2.58 5.39 -6.79
N TYR A 10 1.99 5.25 -7.99
CA TYR A 10 2.77 5.10 -9.22
C TYR A 10 3.66 6.31 -9.47
N VAL A 11 3.18 7.51 -9.17
CA VAL A 11 3.94 8.75 -9.36
C VAL A 11 5.26 8.71 -8.57
N ASN A 12 5.28 8.14 -7.37
CA ASN A 12 6.49 8.12 -6.55
C ASN A 12 7.21 6.78 -6.50
N ALA A 13 6.57 5.69 -6.87
CA ALA A 13 7.13 4.34 -6.74
C ALA A 13 7.11 3.53 -8.04
N GLY A 14 6.54 4.07 -9.11
CA GLY A 14 6.54 3.42 -10.42
C GLY A 14 5.89 2.04 -10.40
N SER A 15 6.54 1.06 -11.00
CA SER A 15 6.01 -0.31 -11.12
C SER A 15 5.75 -0.99 -9.79
N HIS A 16 6.32 -0.51 -8.69
CA HIS A 16 6.02 -1.04 -7.35
C HIS A 16 4.56 -0.82 -6.98
N ALA A 17 3.94 0.27 -7.47
CA ALA A 17 2.50 0.50 -7.28
C ALA A 17 1.67 -0.62 -7.93
N VAL A 18 2.09 -1.08 -9.10
CA VAL A 18 1.43 -2.19 -9.80
C VAL A 18 1.67 -3.51 -9.06
N LYS A 19 2.88 -3.74 -8.57
CA LYS A 19 3.17 -4.95 -7.79
C LYS A 19 2.35 -5.02 -6.51
N VAL A 20 2.16 -3.90 -5.83
CA VAL A 20 1.29 -3.82 -4.65
C VAL A 20 -0.16 -4.16 -5.03
N LEU A 21 -0.64 -3.65 -6.16
CA LEU A 21 -1.96 -4.01 -6.67
C LEU A 21 -2.07 -5.51 -6.92
N GLN A 22 -1.09 -6.09 -7.59
CA GLN A 22 -1.11 -7.51 -7.92
C GLN A 22 -1.09 -8.38 -6.65
N ARG A 23 -0.29 -8.03 -5.65
CA ARG A 23 -0.30 -8.72 -4.35
C ARG A 23 -1.67 -8.60 -3.66
N THR A 24 -2.29 -7.42 -3.74
CA THR A 24 -3.63 -7.20 -3.20
C THR A 24 -4.64 -8.11 -3.90
N LEU A 25 -4.58 -8.20 -5.22
CA LEU A 25 -5.49 -9.05 -5.99
C LEU A 25 -5.33 -10.53 -5.64
N ILE A 26 -4.11 -10.99 -5.36
CA ILE A 26 -3.88 -12.36 -4.90
C ILE A 26 -4.58 -12.62 -3.58
N LEU A 27 -4.62 -11.64 -2.67
CA LEU A 27 -5.38 -11.76 -1.42
C LEU A 27 -6.89 -11.90 -1.68
N PHE A 28 -7.38 -11.46 -2.84
CA PHE A 28 -8.76 -11.62 -3.28
C PHE A 28 -8.96 -12.87 -4.13
N ASP A 29 -8.03 -13.83 -4.02
CA ASP A 29 -8.07 -15.12 -4.74
C ASP A 29 -7.99 -14.99 -6.26
N MET A 30 -7.38 -13.93 -6.75
CA MET A 30 -7.14 -13.79 -8.19
C MET A 30 -5.84 -14.52 -8.57
N ASP A 31 -5.90 -15.27 -9.66
CA ASP A 31 -4.74 -16.03 -10.17
C ASP A 31 -3.97 -15.14 -11.15
N ILE A 32 -3.01 -14.39 -10.62
CA ILE A 32 -2.15 -13.50 -11.41
C ILE A 32 -0.72 -13.56 -10.91
N THR A 33 0.21 -13.09 -11.73
CA THR A 33 1.62 -13.01 -11.39
C THR A 33 2.00 -11.59 -10.95
N VAL A 34 2.86 -11.47 -9.95
CA VAL A 34 3.39 -10.18 -9.51
C VAL A 34 4.60 -9.84 -10.38
N ASP A 35 4.38 -9.09 -11.45
CA ASP A 35 5.44 -8.71 -12.40
C ASP A 35 5.60 -7.20 -12.59
N GLY A 36 4.70 -6.40 -12.01
CA GLY A 36 4.75 -4.94 -12.12
C GLY A 36 4.24 -4.39 -13.45
N VAL A 37 3.61 -5.22 -14.26
CA VAL A 37 3.08 -4.82 -15.56
C VAL A 37 1.54 -4.88 -15.54
N ILE A 38 0.89 -3.79 -15.95
CA ILE A 38 -0.57 -3.79 -16.12
C ILE A 38 -0.89 -4.36 -17.48
N GLY A 39 -1.25 -5.64 -17.50
CA GLY A 39 -1.69 -6.33 -18.71
C GLY A 39 -3.15 -6.74 -18.58
N PRO A 40 -3.69 -7.47 -19.59
CA PRO A 40 -5.10 -7.88 -19.63
C PRO A 40 -5.53 -8.69 -18.41
N LEU A 41 -4.66 -9.57 -17.88
CA LEU A 41 -5.00 -10.39 -16.72
C LEU A 41 -5.14 -9.54 -15.45
N THR A 42 -4.24 -8.59 -15.23
CA THR A 42 -4.32 -7.68 -14.09
C THR A 42 -5.56 -6.80 -14.17
N ILE A 43 -5.87 -6.27 -15.36
CA ILE A 43 -7.06 -5.46 -15.57
C ILE A 43 -8.33 -6.25 -15.27
N ALA A 44 -8.44 -7.46 -15.81
CA ALA A 44 -9.61 -8.32 -15.60
C ALA A 44 -9.78 -8.70 -14.12
N ALA A 45 -8.69 -9.05 -13.45
CA ALA A 45 -8.70 -9.37 -12.02
C ALA A 45 -9.14 -8.16 -11.18
N THR A 46 -8.63 -6.98 -11.51
CA THR A 46 -9.01 -5.73 -10.83
C THR A 46 -10.51 -5.46 -10.97
N GLN A 47 -11.05 -5.60 -12.19
CA GLN A 47 -12.47 -5.40 -12.44
C GLN A 47 -13.32 -6.39 -11.65
N THR A 48 -12.92 -7.65 -11.61
CA THR A 48 -13.64 -8.69 -10.84
C THR A 48 -13.63 -8.39 -9.35
N ALA A 49 -12.47 -8.07 -8.79
CA ALA A 49 -12.35 -7.75 -7.36
C ALA A 49 -13.14 -6.49 -7.01
N ALA A 50 -13.10 -5.47 -7.87
CA ALA A 50 -13.83 -4.22 -7.65
C ALA A 50 -15.34 -4.43 -7.66
N ARG A 51 -15.84 -5.35 -8.50
CA ARG A 51 -17.29 -5.67 -8.51
C ARG A 51 -17.70 -6.40 -7.25
N ARG A 52 -16.84 -7.27 -6.70
CA ARG A 52 -17.15 -8.05 -5.49
C ARG A 52 -17.17 -7.19 -4.24
N ALA A 53 -16.14 -6.36 -4.06
CA ALA A 53 -15.94 -5.62 -2.81
C ALA A 53 -15.12 -4.34 -3.08
N PRO A 54 -15.74 -3.30 -3.68
CA PRO A 54 -14.99 -2.11 -4.11
C PRO A 54 -14.30 -1.39 -2.96
N ASP A 55 -14.97 -1.21 -1.83
CA ASP A 55 -14.38 -0.50 -0.69
C ASP A 55 -13.29 -1.32 -0.02
N HIS A 56 -13.49 -2.62 0.12
CA HIS A 56 -12.48 -3.51 0.71
C HIS A 56 -11.25 -3.60 -0.17
N LEU A 57 -11.42 -3.56 -1.49
CA LEU A 57 -10.28 -3.58 -2.40
C LEU A 57 -9.40 -2.33 -2.23
N VAL A 58 -10.02 -1.16 -2.12
CA VAL A 58 -9.29 0.10 -1.89
C VAL A 58 -8.55 0.08 -0.56
N ASP A 59 -9.23 -0.37 0.52
CA ASP A 59 -8.60 -0.46 1.83
C ASP A 59 -7.47 -1.49 1.86
N ALA A 60 -7.67 -2.65 1.24
CA ALA A 60 -6.64 -3.69 1.17
C ALA A 60 -5.42 -3.21 0.39
N TYR A 61 -5.63 -2.48 -0.70
CA TYR A 61 -4.53 -1.86 -1.42
C TYR A 61 -3.74 -0.91 -0.52
N GLY A 62 -4.44 -0.08 0.24
CA GLY A 62 -3.82 0.85 1.19
C GLY A 62 -2.99 0.14 2.25
N VAL A 63 -3.51 -0.95 2.82
CA VAL A 63 -2.78 -1.76 3.80
C VAL A 63 -1.51 -2.35 3.19
N GLU A 64 -1.61 -2.92 1.99
CA GLU A 64 -0.45 -3.46 1.29
C GLU A 64 0.58 -2.38 0.94
N ARG A 65 0.10 -1.19 0.59
CA ARG A 65 0.97 -0.03 0.32
C ARG A 65 1.73 0.38 1.57
N VAL A 66 1.07 0.46 2.73
CA VAL A 66 1.70 0.77 4.02
C VAL A 66 2.76 -0.29 4.34
N ASN A 67 2.42 -1.57 4.21
CA ASN A 67 3.36 -2.66 4.46
C ASN A 67 4.58 -2.58 3.56
N TYR A 68 4.39 -2.24 2.30
CA TYR A 68 5.49 -2.05 1.36
C TYR A 68 6.44 -0.95 1.86
N TYR A 69 5.90 0.20 2.24
CA TYR A 69 6.71 1.32 2.70
C TYR A 69 7.47 1.00 3.99
N LEU A 70 6.81 0.32 4.93
CA LEU A 70 7.47 -0.05 6.18
C LEU A 70 8.57 -1.08 5.95
N SER A 71 8.34 -2.05 5.07
CA SER A 71 9.36 -3.04 4.70
C SER A 71 10.53 -2.38 3.99
N LEU A 72 10.27 -1.40 3.13
CA LEU A 72 11.31 -0.67 2.43
C LEU A 72 12.16 0.15 3.42
N ALA A 73 11.52 0.78 4.40
CA ALA A 73 12.22 1.53 5.45
C ALA A 73 13.08 0.60 6.32
N ASP A 74 12.59 -0.61 6.64
CA ASP A 74 13.37 -1.60 7.36
C ASP A 74 14.64 -1.99 6.60
N ALA A 75 14.51 -2.17 5.28
CA ALA A 75 15.61 -2.61 4.43
C ALA A 75 16.59 -1.49 4.08
N ARG A 76 16.13 -0.25 4.05
CA ARG A 76 16.92 0.91 3.62
C ARG A 76 16.87 2.03 4.66
N PRO A 77 17.83 2.07 5.59
CA PRO A 77 17.84 3.09 6.65
C PRO A 77 17.77 4.54 6.18
N ASN A 78 18.33 4.84 5.02
CA ASN A 78 18.31 6.19 4.47
C ASN A 78 16.91 6.64 4.02
N LEU A 79 15.95 5.70 3.89
CA LEU A 79 14.59 6.01 3.48
C LEU A 79 13.60 6.03 4.65
N ARG A 80 14.02 5.62 5.85
CA ARG A 80 13.11 5.51 7.00
C ARG A 80 12.42 6.81 7.37
N LYS A 81 13.03 7.96 7.09
CA LYS A 81 12.43 9.28 7.36
C LYS A 81 11.11 9.52 6.62
N PHE A 82 10.89 8.80 5.51
CA PHE A 82 9.65 8.89 4.75
C PHE A 82 8.52 8.07 5.37
N ALA A 83 8.87 7.06 6.18
CA ALA A 83 7.90 6.22 6.89
C ALA A 83 7.65 6.72 8.31
N ARG A 84 8.69 7.19 9.00
CA ARG A 84 8.60 7.68 10.36
C ARG A 84 9.40 8.96 10.50
N THR A 85 8.77 10.00 11.05
CA THR A 85 9.46 11.27 11.28
C THR A 85 10.43 11.15 12.45
N ARG A 86 11.31 12.15 12.59
CA ARG A 86 12.25 12.20 13.70
C ARG A 86 11.56 12.18 15.05
N ARG A 87 10.34 12.74 15.13
CA ARG A 87 9.53 12.76 16.37
C ARG A 87 8.76 11.47 16.61
N GLY A 88 8.87 10.48 15.72
CA GLY A 88 8.17 9.22 15.86
C GLY A 88 6.75 9.22 15.33
N ASN A 89 6.38 10.22 14.55
CA ASN A 89 5.06 10.29 13.91
C ASN A 89 5.08 9.64 12.53
N LYS A 90 3.89 9.41 11.97
CA LYS A 90 3.76 8.87 10.62
C LYS A 90 4.41 9.82 9.61
N GLY A 91 5.29 9.28 8.76
CA GLY A 91 5.90 10.03 7.67
C GLY A 91 4.98 10.20 6.49
N GLY A 92 5.45 10.95 5.47
CA GLY A 92 4.67 11.27 4.30
C GLY A 92 4.15 10.05 3.55
N TRP A 93 4.93 8.99 3.44
CA TRP A 93 4.51 7.75 2.78
C TRP A 93 3.27 7.15 3.43
N ILE A 94 3.26 7.10 4.76
CA ILE A 94 2.16 6.48 5.50
C ILE A 94 0.92 7.36 5.41
N LYS A 95 1.07 8.67 5.58
CA LYS A 95 -0.04 9.61 5.45
C LYS A 95 -0.69 9.54 4.06
N ARG A 96 0.13 9.47 2.99
CA ARG A 96 -0.41 9.37 1.63
C ARG A 96 -1.17 8.08 1.42
N ALA A 97 -0.66 6.97 1.93
CA ALA A 97 -1.36 5.68 1.82
C ALA A 97 -2.69 5.72 2.57
N GLU A 98 -2.68 6.22 3.80
CA GLU A 98 -3.87 6.26 4.66
C GLU A 98 -4.94 7.24 4.16
N LYS A 99 -4.55 8.22 3.37
CA LYS A 99 -5.49 9.19 2.79
C LYS A 99 -6.61 8.52 2.00
N TYR A 100 -6.33 7.38 1.37
CA TYR A 100 -7.29 6.67 0.53
C TYR A 100 -7.97 5.51 1.25
N MET A 101 -7.66 5.31 2.53
CA MET A 101 -8.19 4.21 3.34
C MET A 101 -9.26 4.73 4.30
N ARG A 102 -10.28 3.91 4.56
CA ARG A 102 -11.21 4.25 5.64
C ARG A 102 -10.46 4.28 6.98
N PRO A 103 -10.81 5.20 7.90
CA PRO A 103 -10.05 5.40 9.14
C PRO A 103 -9.85 4.15 10.00
N ARG A 104 -10.81 3.21 10.00
CA ARG A 104 -10.68 1.97 10.78
C ARG A 104 -9.53 1.09 10.34
N PHE A 105 -9.00 1.28 9.14
CA PHE A 105 -7.85 0.53 8.61
C PHE A 105 -6.53 1.30 8.75
N HIS A 106 -6.57 2.53 9.25
CA HIS A 106 -5.35 3.27 9.56
C HIS A 106 -4.65 2.62 10.75
N LEU A 107 -3.32 2.66 10.77
CA LEU A 107 -2.58 2.21 11.93
C LEU A 107 -2.89 3.14 13.10
N SER A 108 -3.26 2.56 14.25
CA SER A 108 -3.37 3.34 15.47
C SER A 108 -2.00 3.85 15.90
N PRO A 109 -1.94 4.94 16.70
CA PRO A 109 -0.64 5.43 17.19
C PRO A 109 0.18 4.36 17.88
N SER A 110 -0.43 3.53 18.72
CA SER A 110 0.30 2.48 19.44
C SER A 110 0.81 1.39 18.51
N VAL A 111 0.01 0.93 17.56
CA VAL A 111 0.43 -0.09 16.59
C VAL A 111 1.53 0.46 15.69
N PHE A 112 1.41 1.71 15.24
CA PHE A 112 2.45 2.35 14.44
C PHE A 112 3.76 2.43 15.22
N GLN A 113 3.72 2.83 16.49
CA GLN A 113 4.92 2.90 17.33
C GLN A 113 5.56 1.53 17.50
N GLN A 114 4.78 0.48 17.76
CA GLN A 114 5.29 -0.88 17.87
C GLN A 114 5.94 -1.34 16.56
N ARG A 115 5.25 -1.13 15.45
CA ARG A 115 5.74 -1.58 14.13
C ARG A 115 7.03 -0.87 13.71
N THR A 116 7.20 0.39 14.10
CA THR A 116 8.31 1.23 13.67
C THR A 116 9.36 1.47 14.77
N ALA A 117 9.26 0.80 15.90
CA ALA A 117 10.18 1.02 17.03
C ALA A 117 11.64 0.86 16.61
N ALA A 118 11.95 -0.10 15.74
CA ALA A 118 13.32 -0.34 15.28
C ALA A 118 13.83 0.76 14.33
N LEU A 119 12.96 1.60 13.80
CA LEU A 119 13.33 2.70 12.91
C LEU A 119 13.72 3.97 13.67
N GLY A 120 13.26 4.07 14.89
CA GLY A 120 13.54 5.21 15.76
C GLY A 120 14.93 5.17 16.30
#